data_74688be905335d1059dc82a7ed965782
#
_entry.id   74688be905335d1059dc82a7ed965782
#
_cell.length_a   1.000
_cell.length_b   1.000
_cell.length_c   1.000
_cell.angle_alpha   90.00
_cell.angle_beta   90.00
_cell.angle_gamma   90.00
#
_symmetry.space_group_name_H-M   'P 1'
#
loop_
_entity.id
_entity.type
_entity.pdbx_description
1 polymer ?
#
loop_
_entity_poly.entity_id
_entity_poly.type
_entity_poly.pdbx_seq_one_letter_code
_entity_poly.pdbx_strand_id
1 'polypeptide(L)'
;MKKPTCHIIVSMIAFTHLTIPSVPVQETSISTEVREVQIESNIVDVKEPISIGVCKLTAYCKENYPHICNNGDSTKTATGTTPTPGRTVAVNPSKIPYGSEVIINGHTYIAEDCGGAITGNKVDILFATHQEALNFGIQYAEVFVKEQD
;
A
#
# COMPACT_ATOMS: atom_id res chain seq x y z
N MET A 1 56.25 -16.81 -1.62
CA MET A 1 55.16 -16.20 -0.80
C MET A 1 54.41 -17.33 -0.12
N LYS A 2 54.60 -17.50 1.20
CA LYS A 2 54.07 -18.63 1.99
C LYS A 2 52.71 -18.22 2.57
N LYS A 3 51.70 -19.06 2.37
CA LYS A 3 50.36 -18.88 2.98
C LYS A 3 50.38 -19.35 4.44
N PRO A 4 49.75 -18.66 5.39
CA PRO A 4 49.65 -19.16 6.76
C PRO A 4 48.54 -20.20 6.89
N THR A 5 48.88 -21.32 7.52
CA THR A 5 47.99 -22.43 7.85
C THR A 5 47.27 -22.10 9.15
N CYS A 6 45.94 -22.06 9.13
CA CYS A 6 45.13 -21.86 10.33
C CYS A 6 44.97 -23.22 11.08
N HIS A 7 45.47 -23.30 12.30
CA HIS A 7 45.29 -24.45 13.19
C HIS A 7 44.02 -24.26 14.01
N ILE A 8 43.06 -25.14 13.82
CA ILE A 8 41.83 -25.22 14.63
C ILE A 8 42.18 -26.03 15.89
N ILE A 9 42.18 -25.38 17.05
CA ILE A 9 42.27 -26.02 18.35
C ILE A 9 40.88 -26.50 18.75
N VAL A 10 40.66 -27.82 18.75
CA VAL A 10 39.44 -28.42 19.29
C VAL A 10 39.62 -28.58 20.79
N SER A 11 38.92 -27.76 21.57
CA SER A 11 38.85 -27.87 23.02
C SER A 11 37.77 -28.86 23.40
N MET A 12 38.20 -30.02 23.93
CA MET A 12 37.29 -31.01 24.54
C MET A 12 36.79 -30.49 25.89
N ILE A 13 35.52 -30.19 26.01
CA ILE A 13 34.86 -29.91 27.29
C ILE A 13 34.29 -31.24 27.82
N ALA A 14 34.80 -31.71 28.94
CA ALA A 14 34.32 -32.88 29.66
C ALA A 14 32.96 -32.57 30.30
N PHE A 15 31.91 -33.27 29.89
CA PHE A 15 30.59 -33.22 30.53
C PHE A 15 30.60 -34.10 31.78
N THR A 16 30.55 -33.50 32.96
CA THR A 16 30.26 -34.19 34.22
C THR A 16 28.75 -34.43 34.31
N HIS A 17 28.36 -35.70 34.38
CA HIS A 17 26.97 -36.11 34.60
C HIS A 17 26.52 -35.73 36.01
N LEU A 18 25.62 -34.75 36.11
CA LEU A 18 24.88 -34.45 37.32
C LEU A 18 23.60 -35.31 37.32
N THR A 19 23.52 -36.33 38.17
CA THR A 19 22.31 -37.15 38.36
C THR A 19 21.27 -36.37 39.17
N ILE A 20 20.14 -36.06 38.55
CA ILE A 20 18.97 -35.44 39.18
C ILE A 20 18.06 -36.56 39.71
N PRO A 21 17.64 -36.55 40.99
CA PRO A 21 16.70 -37.54 41.51
C PRO A 21 15.30 -37.36 40.89
N SER A 22 14.73 -38.46 40.40
CA SER A 22 13.38 -38.52 39.85
C SER A 22 12.32 -38.34 40.95
N VAL A 23 11.53 -37.29 40.84
CA VAL A 23 10.30 -37.08 41.63
C VAL A 23 9.15 -37.80 40.91
N PRO A 24 8.34 -38.63 41.58
CA PRO A 24 7.19 -39.25 40.94
C PRO A 24 6.11 -38.20 40.66
N VAL A 25 5.81 -37.99 39.37
CA VAL A 25 4.68 -37.20 38.94
C VAL A 25 3.42 -38.07 39.04
N GLN A 26 2.50 -37.68 39.92
CA GLN A 26 1.15 -38.22 39.96
C GLN A 26 0.40 -37.75 38.70
N GLU A 27 0.01 -38.69 37.86
CA GLU A 27 -0.93 -38.43 36.73
C GLU A 27 -2.31 -38.10 37.29
N THR A 28 -2.64 -36.82 37.36
CA THR A 28 -4.03 -36.36 37.45
C THR A 28 -4.58 -36.31 36.05
N SER A 29 -5.46 -37.27 35.73
CA SER A 29 -6.23 -37.27 34.48
C SER A 29 -7.19 -36.10 34.47
N ILE A 30 -6.76 -34.98 33.86
CA ILE A 30 -7.65 -33.91 33.48
C ILE A 30 -8.13 -34.21 32.06
N SER A 31 -9.38 -34.68 31.95
CA SER A 31 -10.08 -34.74 30.68
C SER A 31 -10.28 -33.31 30.16
N THR A 32 -9.35 -32.83 29.34
CA THR A 32 -9.50 -31.59 28.64
C THR A 32 -10.41 -31.84 27.45
N GLU A 33 -11.68 -31.55 27.63
CA GLU A 33 -12.64 -31.41 26.55
C GLU A 33 -12.15 -30.28 25.63
N VAL A 34 -11.47 -30.68 24.55
CA VAL A 34 -11.04 -29.76 23.52
C VAL A 34 -12.29 -29.27 22.81
N ARG A 35 -12.82 -28.13 23.26
CA ARG A 35 -13.81 -27.38 22.50
C ARG A 35 -13.07 -26.87 21.27
N GLU A 36 -13.31 -27.53 20.17
CA GLU A 36 -12.91 -27.08 18.83
C GLU A 36 -13.63 -25.73 18.58
N VAL A 37 -12.92 -24.64 18.86
CA VAL A 37 -13.37 -23.31 18.47
C VAL A 37 -13.24 -23.26 16.96
N GLN A 38 -14.34 -23.47 16.27
CA GLN A 38 -14.44 -23.17 14.85
C GLN A 38 -14.27 -21.66 14.70
N ILE A 39 -13.05 -21.25 14.40
CA ILE A 39 -12.77 -19.92 13.89
C ILE A 39 -13.28 -19.94 12.45
N GLU A 40 -14.52 -19.51 12.26
CA GLU A 40 -14.98 -19.09 10.94
C GLU A 40 -14.05 -17.96 10.53
N SER A 41 -13.04 -18.27 9.74
CA SER A 41 -12.22 -17.29 9.06
C SER A 41 -13.14 -16.59 8.05
N ASN A 42 -13.71 -15.46 8.44
CA ASN A 42 -14.17 -14.46 7.49
C ASN A 42 -12.94 -14.02 6.70
N ILE A 43 -12.60 -14.76 5.65
CA ILE A 43 -11.64 -14.34 4.65
C ILE A 43 -12.35 -13.20 3.93
N VAL A 44 -12.12 -11.97 4.40
CA VAL A 44 -12.34 -10.78 3.59
C VAL A 44 -11.34 -10.95 2.45
N ASP A 45 -11.84 -11.15 1.25
CA ASP A 45 -11.02 -11.23 0.03
C ASP A 45 -10.38 -9.85 -0.20
N VAL A 46 -9.26 -9.62 0.47
CA VAL A 46 -8.52 -8.37 0.35
C VAL A 46 -7.75 -8.45 -0.96
N LYS A 47 -8.36 -7.93 -2.01
CA LYS A 47 -7.76 -7.81 -3.33
C LYS A 47 -6.47 -6.97 -3.22
N GLU A 48 -5.34 -7.59 -3.47
CA GLU A 48 -4.03 -6.92 -3.41
C GLU A 48 -3.90 -5.86 -4.53
N PRO A 49 -3.24 -4.72 -4.26
CA PRO A 49 -3.01 -3.71 -5.28
C PRO A 49 -2.15 -4.23 -6.44
N ILE A 50 -2.55 -3.94 -7.66
CA ILE A 50 -1.86 -4.36 -8.87
C ILE A 50 -1.07 -3.17 -9.45
N SER A 51 0.21 -3.36 -9.74
CA SER A 51 1.01 -2.33 -10.44
C SER A 51 0.53 -2.15 -11.88
N ILE A 52 0.29 -0.91 -12.27
CA ILE A 52 0.00 -0.50 -13.65
C ILE A 52 1.24 0.12 -14.33
N GLY A 53 2.40 0.03 -13.67
CA GLY A 53 3.68 0.55 -14.12
C GLY A 53 3.88 2.03 -13.83
N VAL A 54 4.91 2.60 -14.46
CA VAL A 54 5.24 4.02 -14.27
C VAL A 54 4.23 4.91 -14.99
N CYS A 55 3.63 5.83 -14.25
CA CYS A 55 2.70 6.83 -14.75
C CYS A 55 3.32 8.23 -14.71
N LYS A 56 2.92 9.07 -15.65
CA LYS A 56 3.16 10.51 -15.59
C LYS A 56 2.19 11.12 -14.58
N LEU A 57 2.71 11.77 -13.56
CA LEU A 57 1.94 12.49 -12.55
C LEU A 57 1.93 13.96 -12.87
N THR A 58 0.77 14.57 -12.85
CA THR A 58 0.56 16.02 -12.96
C THR A 58 -0.30 16.49 -11.80
N ALA A 59 -0.49 17.77 -11.66
CA ALA A 59 -1.25 18.38 -10.58
C ALA A 59 -2.26 19.40 -11.10
N TYR A 60 -3.42 19.45 -10.48
CA TYR A 60 -4.43 20.46 -10.72
C TYR A 60 -4.96 21.01 -9.39
N CYS A 61 -5.64 22.13 -9.42
CA CYS A 61 -6.28 22.71 -8.24
C CYS A 61 -7.72 23.10 -8.57
N LYS A 62 -8.51 23.32 -7.54
CA LYS A 62 -9.89 23.82 -7.67
C LYS A 62 -10.04 25.32 -7.48
N GLU A 63 -8.93 26.03 -7.32
CA GLU A 63 -8.97 27.48 -7.31
C GLU A 63 -9.37 28.02 -8.69
N ASN A 64 -10.18 29.06 -8.70
CA ASN A 64 -10.63 29.68 -9.93
C ASN A 64 -9.58 30.66 -10.47
N TYR A 65 -8.58 30.10 -11.18
CA TYR A 65 -7.61 30.90 -11.91
C TYR A 65 -8.08 31.06 -13.37
N PRO A 66 -8.48 32.27 -13.82
CA PRO A 66 -8.91 32.51 -15.19
C PRO A 66 -7.85 32.01 -16.19
N HIS A 67 -8.26 31.25 -17.18
CA HIS A 67 -7.45 30.69 -18.27
C HIS A 67 -6.44 29.56 -17.91
N ILE A 68 -6.27 29.21 -16.64
CA ILE A 68 -5.28 28.20 -16.22
C ILE A 68 -5.95 27.03 -15.50
N CYS A 69 -6.81 27.32 -14.54
CA CYS A 69 -7.52 26.32 -13.77
C CYS A 69 -9.01 26.51 -13.96
N ASN A 70 -9.72 25.39 -14.08
CA ASN A 70 -11.16 25.34 -14.02
C ASN A 70 -11.94 26.05 -15.18
N ASN A 71 -12.01 25.37 -16.32
CA ASN A 71 -12.95 25.69 -17.38
C ASN A 71 -14.33 25.02 -17.20
N GLY A 72 -14.63 24.47 -16.04
CA GLY A 72 -15.87 23.74 -15.76
C GLY A 72 -16.38 23.94 -14.35
N ASP A 73 -17.39 23.17 -13.96
CA ASP A 73 -17.91 23.16 -12.59
C ASP A 73 -16.93 22.44 -11.67
N SER A 74 -16.14 23.21 -10.92
CA SER A 74 -15.15 22.69 -9.95
C SER A 74 -15.77 22.15 -8.67
N THR A 75 -17.11 22.20 -8.55
CA THR A 75 -17.82 21.74 -7.34
C THR A 75 -17.99 20.23 -7.31
N LYS A 76 -17.88 19.57 -8.45
CA LYS A 76 -18.09 18.14 -8.62
C LYS A 76 -16.98 17.49 -9.45
N THR A 77 -16.62 16.28 -9.09
CA THR A 77 -15.79 15.38 -9.88
C THR A 77 -16.63 14.72 -11.00
N ALA A 78 -15.98 13.99 -11.88
CA ALA A 78 -16.68 13.18 -12.90
C ALA A 78 -17.63 12.13 -12.31
N THR A 79 -17.38 11.68 -11.08
CA THR A 79 -18.27 10.76 -10.34
C THR A 79 -19.37 11.48 -9.55
N GLY A 80 -19.42 12.80 -9.57
CA GLY A 80 -20.38 13.61 -8.82
C GLY A 80 -20.03 13.85 -7.35
N THR A 81 -18.86 13.36 -6.89
CA THR A 81 -18.37 13.62 -5.53
C THR A 81 -17.78 15.02 -5.41
N THR A 82 -17.54 15.48 -4.19
CA THR A 82 -16.86 16.76 -3.96
C THR A 82 -15.35 16.56 -4.10
N PRO A 83 -14.66 17.31 -4.98
CA PRO A 83 -13.22 17.22 -5.14
C PRO A 83 -12.50 17.52 -3.81
N THR A 84 -11.68 16.62 -3.33
CA THR A 84 -11.00 16.74 -2.03
C THR A 84 -9.49 16.56 -2.22
N PRO A 85 -8.67 17.59 -1.92
CA PRO A 85 -7.22 17.48 -1.95
C PRO A 85 -6.71 16.36 -1.05
N GLY A 86 -5.67 15.65 -1.51
CA GLY A 86 -5.12 14.48 -0.81
C GLY A 86 -5.95 13.19 -0.96
N ARG A 87 -7.13 13.27 -1.59
CA ARG A 87 -7.98 12.12 -1.88
C ARG A 87 -8.27 11.95 -3.36
N THR A 88 -8.68 13.01 -4.04
CA THR A 88 -9.19 12.94 -5.41
C THR A 88 -8.05 12.94 -6.43
N VAL A 89 -8.09 12.00 -7.37
CA VAL A 89 -7.26 12.01 -8.57
C VAL A 89 -8.11 11.88 -9.82
N ALA A 90 -7.68 12.58 -10.88
CA ALA A 90 -8.22 12.41 -12.22
C ALA A 90 -7.40 11.35 -12.97
N VAL A 91 -8.10 10.44 -13.62
CA VAL A 91 -7.54 9.28 -14.30
C VAL A 91 -8.14 9.09 -15.70
N ASN A 92 -7.55 8.20 -16.47
CA ASN A 92 -8.19 7.63 -17.65
C ASN A 92 -9.09 6.45 -17.22
N PRO A 93 -10.43 6.59 -17.24
CA PRO A 93 -11.34 5.55 -16.73
C PRO A 93 -11.32 4.24 -17.54
N SER A 94 -10.76 4.27 -18.76
CA SER A 94 -10.53 3.05 -19.53
C SER A 94 -9.36 2.21 -19.01
N LYS A 95 -8.53 2.74 -18.10
CA LYS A 95 -7.39 2.05 -17.49
C LYS A 95 -7.52 1.89 -15.99
N ILE A 96 -8.07 2.87 -15.33
CA ILE A 96 -8.29 2.89 -13.88
C ILE A 96 -9.79 3.18 -13.68
N PRO A 97 -10.59 2.18 -13.32
CA PRO A 97 -12.02 2.36 -13.08
C PRO A 97 -12.28 3.41 -11.99
N TYR A 98 -13.36 4.16 -12.11
CA TYR A 98 -13.78 5.06 -11.04
C TYR A 98 -14.06 4.29 -9.74
N GLY A 99 -13.74 4.90 -8.61
CA GLY A 99 -13.84 4.29 -7.28
C GLY A 99 -12.60 3.51 -6.87
N SER A 100 -11.72 3.15 -7.81
CA SER A 100 -10.48 2.43 -7.47
C SER A 100 -9.61 3.24 -6.52
N GLU A 101 -8.95 2.55 -5.58
CA GLU A 101 -7.84 3.09 -4.83
C GLU A 101 -6.59 3.17 -5.72
N VAL A 102 -5.99 4.35 -5.78
CA VAL A 102 -4.78 4.64 -6.56
C VAL A 102 -3.65 4.96 -5.60
N ILE A 103 -2.67 4.07 -5.52
CA ILE A 103 -1.57 4.18 -4.55
C ILE A 103 -0.34 4.72 -5.28
N ILE A 104 0.16 5.86 -4.80
CA ILE A 104 1.30 6.58 -5.38
C ILE A 104 2.25 6.94 -4.24
N ASN A 105 3.49 6.48 -4.28
CA ASN A 105 4.50 6.75 -3.25
C ASN A 105 4.00 6.46 -1.82
N GLY A 106 3.20 5.40 -1.65
CA GLY A 106 2.65 4.98 -0.36
C GLY A 106 1.42 5.78 0.11
N HIS A 107 0.96 6.76 -0.66
CA HIS A 107 -0.28 7.49 -0.38
C HIS A 107 -1.43 6.95 -1.23
N THR A 108 -2.61 6.77 -0.62
CA THR A 108 -3.81 6.25 -1.30
C THR A 108 -4.74 7.38 -1.67
N TYR A 109 -5.05 7.47 -2.95
CA TYR A 109 -6.04 8.35 -3.55
C TYR A 109 -7.24 7.56 -4.04
N ILE A 110 -8.30 8.25 -4.45
CA ILE A 110 -9.48 7.64 -5.10
C ILE A 110 -9.63 8.19 -6.51
N ALA A 111 -9.84 7.30 -7.47
CA ALA A 111 -10.13 7.65 -8.85
C ALA A 111 -11.57 8.18 -8.98
N GLU A 112 -11.74 9.48 -8.90
CA GLU A 112 -13.07 10.12 -8.89
C GLU A 112 -13.28 11.09 -10.04
N ASP A 113 -12.21 11.49 -10.71
CA ASP A 113 -12.25 12.52 -11.71
C ASP A 113 -11.60 12.08 -13.02
N CYS A 114 -11.82 12.86 -14.07
CA CYS A 114 -11.19 12.68 -15.38
C CYS A 114 -10.97 14.03 -16.05
N GLY A 115 -10.21 14.01 -17.13
CA GLY A 115 -10.00 15.18 -17.97
C GLY A 115 -9.61 14.80 -19.39
N GLY A 116 -9.96 15.60 -20.39
CA GLY A 116 -9.64 15.31 -21.78
C GLY A 116 -8.15 15.15 -22.09
N ALA A 117 -7.29 15.72 -21.24
CA ALA A 117 -5.84 15.61 -21.33
C ALA A 117 -5.27 14.41 -20.53
N ILE A 118 -6.10 13.68 -19.79
CA ILE A 118 -5.69 12.53 -18.95
C ILE A 118 -5.83 11.25 -19.77
N THR A 119 -4.84 10.97 -20.57
CA THR A 119 -4.81 9.82 -21.49
C THR A 119 -3.61 8.92 -21.22
N GLY A 120 -3.68 7.67 -21.65
CA GLY A 120 -2.57 6.72 -21.44
C GLY A 120 -2.30 6.46 -19.94
N ASN A 121 -1.03 6.38 -19.56
CA ASN A 121 -0.56 6.20 -18.19
C ASN A 121 -0.30 7.57 -17.55
N LYS A 122 -1.37 8.33 -17.33
CA LYS A 122 -1.31 9.64 -16.69
C LYS A 122 -2.31 9.69 -15.55
N VAL A 123 -1.87 10.27 -14.43
CA VAL A 123 -2.71 10.57 -13.27
C VAL A 123 -2.54 12.04 -12.93
N ASP A 124 -3.62 12.72 -12.63
CA ASP A 124 -3.63 14.14 -12.26
C ASP A 124 -4.14 14.30 -10.83
N ILE A 125 -3.28 14.82 -9.95
CA ILE A 125 -3.52 14.84 -8.51
C ILE A 125 -4.10 16.19 -8.13
N LEU A 126 -5.19 16.17 -7.35
CA LEU A 126 -5.82 17.39 -6.85
C LEU A 126 -5.06 17.96 -5.66
N PHE A 127 -4.67 19.22 -5.75
CA PHE A 127 -4.11 20.03 -4.69
C PHE A 127 -5.09 21.10 -4.19
N ALA A 128 -4.87 21.60 -2.99
CA ALA A 128 -5.74 22.61 -2.41
C ALA A 128 -5.58 23.96 -3.11
N THR A 129 -4.34 24.32 -3.45
CA THR A 129 -3.99 25.63 -4.05
C THR A 129 -3.27 25.47 -5.37
N HIS A 130 -3.35 26.51 -6.19
CA HIS A 130 -2.61 26.59 -7.44
C HIS A 130 -1.09 26.53 -7.22
N GLN A 131 -0.61 27.19 -6.16
CA GLN A 131 0.81 27.18 -5.84
C GLN A 131 1.33 25.78 -5.48
N GLU A 132 0.56 24.99 -4.74
CA GLU A 132 0.92 23.59 -4.45
C GLU A 132 0.98 22.76 -5.72
N ALA A 133 0.02 22.92 -6.63
CA ALA A 133 0.01 22.25 -7.91
C ALA A 133 1.24 22.62 -8.77
N LEU A 134 1.61 23.91 -8.81
CA LEU A 134 2.82 24.37 -9.49
C LEU A 134 4.09 23.79 -8.88
N ASN A 135 4.17 23.75 -7.56
CA ASN A 135 5.33 23.20 -6.85
C ASN A 135 5.50 21.70 -7.08
N PHE A 136 4.38 20.98 -7.21
CA PHE A 136 4.39 19.56 -7.55
C PHE A 136 4.94 19.32 -8.97
N GLY A 137 4.50 20.13 -9.92
CA GLY A 137 4.94 20.08 -11.32
C GLY A 137 4.60 18.75 -12.01
N ILE A 138 5.57 18.20 -12.72
CA ILE A 138 5.47 16.91 -13.41
C ILE A 138 6.43 15.92 -12.77
N GLN A 139 5.92 14.76 -12.40
CA GLN A 139 6.70 13.67 -11.82
C GLN A 139 6.40 12.35 -12.54
N TYR A 140 7.18 11.33 -12.25
CA TYR A 140 6.97 9.97 -12.71
C TYR A 140 7.14 9.03 -11.53
N ALA A 141 6.16 8.16 -11.29
CA ALA A 141 6.23 7.15 -10.25
C ALA A 141 5.47 5.89 -10.67
N GLU A 142 5.82 4.79 -10.06
CA GLU A 142 5.05 3.56 -10.15
C GLU A 142 3.72 3.75 -9.43
N VAL A 143 2.64 3.32 -10.08
CA VAL A 143 1.28 3.45 -9.57
C VAL A 143 0.69 2.06 -9.40
N PHE A 144 0.08 1.85 -8.23
CA PHE A 144 -0.67 0.63 -7.93
C PHE A 144 -2.14 0.96 -7.85
N VAL A 145 -2.97 0.03 -8.30
CA VAL A 145 -4.43 0.18 -8.31
C VAL A 145 -5.06 -1.00 -7.60
N LYS A 146 -5.98 -0.71 -6.70
CA LYS A 146 -6.86 -1.68 -6.07
C LYS A 146 -8.28 -1.34 -6.45
N GLU A 147 -8.91 -2.20 -7.25
CA GLU A 147 -10.31 -2.04 -7.64
C GLU A 147 -11.20 -2.31 -6.43
N GLN A 148 -12.23 -1.50 -6.26
CA GLN A 148 -13.30 -1.78 -5.31
C GLN A 148 -14.34 -2.67 -6.01
N ASP A 149 -14.87 -3.64 -5.28
CA ASP A 149 -15.94 -4.53 -5.72
C ASP A 149 -17.28 -3.80 -5.82
#